data_8e6f64c030f5939ec4822c23aac0e552
#
_entry.id   8e6f64c030f5939ec4822c23aac0e552
#
_cell.length_a   1.000
_cell.length_b   1.000
_cell.length_c   1.000
_cell.angle_alpha   90.00
_cell.angle_beta   90.00
_cell.angle_gamma   90.00
#
_symmetry.space_group_name_H-M   'P 1'
#
loop_
_entity.id
_entity.type
_entity.pdbx_description
1 polymer ?
#
loop_
_entity_poly.entity_id
_entity_poly.type
_entity_poly.pdbx_seq_one_letter_code
_entity_poly.pdbx_strand_id
1 'polypeptide(L)'
;MKKQLIIPASLVIMAMICHTGHAQQSGVKRTELQRHDLSIPGREMIQVRVDLDPGIVAGRHWHHGEEVIYLIEGQMEYQVDGKPAVILKAGDVLFIPSGTIHAAKNVGAGNAAELATYIVEKGKPLVVPAK
;
A
#
# COMPACT_ATOMS: atom_id res chain seq x y z
N MET A 1 -43.80 -36.58 41.18
CA MET A 1 -42.61 -35.69 41.26
C MET A 1 -42.05 -35.51 39.84
N LYS A 2 -42.32 -34.35 39.21
CA LYS A 2 -41.83 -34.07 37.82
C LYS A 2 -40.48 -33.33 37.96
N LYS A 3 -39.39 -33.94 37.51
CA LYS A 3 -38.07 -33.32 37.45
C LYS A 3 -38.05 -32.37 36.26
N GLN A 4 -37.94 -31.08 36.49
CA GLN A 4 -37.67 -30.09 35.42
C GLN A 4 -36.20 -30.12 35.08
N LEU A 5 -35.94 -30.29 33.78
CA LEU A 5 -34.61 -30.26 33.19
C LEU A 5 -34.27 -28.79 32.84
N ILE A 6 -33.30 -28.21 33.54
CA ILE A 6 -32.83 -26.86 33.26
C ILE A 6 -31.72 -26.97 32.21
N ILE A 7 -31.98 -26.46 31.02
CA ILE A 7 -30.99 -26.35 29.94
C ILE A 7 -30.27 -25.00 30.10
N PRO A 8 -28.94 -24.96 30.25
CA PRO A 8 -28.22 -23.70 30.31
C PRO A 8 -28.15 -23.08 28.90
N ALA A 9 -28.63 -21.87 28.78
CA ALA A 9 -28.47 -21.07 27.54
C ALA A 9 -27.01 -20.65 27.42
N SER A 10 -26.28 -21.29 26.48
CA SER A 10 -24.94 -20.87 26.11
C SER A 10 -24.98 -19.60 25.31
N LEU A 11 -24.51 -18.50 25.90
CA LEU A 11 -24.37 -17.20 25.25
C LEU A 11 -23.16 -17.27 24.30
N VAL A 12 -23.42 -17.41 23.00
CA VAL A 12 -22.36 -17.31 21.97
C VAL A 12 -22.06 -15.82 21.75
N ILE A 13 -20.96 -15.35 22.31
CA ILE A 13 -20.44 -14.01 22.05
C ILE A 13 -19.75 -14.07 20.69
N MET A 14 -20.44 -13.58 19.66
CA MET A 14 -19.89 -13.39 18.33
C MET A 14 -18.98 -12.15 18.34
N ALA A 15 -17.67 -12.35 18.47
CA ALA A 15 -16.69 -11.29 18.37
C ALA A 15 -16.72 -10.73 16.94
N MET A 16 -17.31 -9.53 16.76
CA MET A 16 -17.17 -8.76 15.52
C MET A 16 -15.71 -8.33 15.38
N ILE A 17 -14.96 -8.98 14.49
CA ILE A 17 -13.63 -8.53 14.07
C ILE A 17 -13.86 -7.34 13.15
N CYS A 18 -13.76 -6.12 13.69
CA CYS A 18 -13.71 -4.91 12.89
C CYS A 18 -12.41 -4.94 12.06
N HIS A 19 -12.51 -5.34 10.81
CA HIS A 19 -11.45 -5.08 9.84
C HIS A 19 -11.46 -3.58 9.57
N THR A 20 -10.50 -2.85 10.12
CA THR A 20 -10.24 -1.46 9.74
C THR A 20 -9.61 -1.47 8.34
N GLY A 21 -10.46 -1.63 7.33
CA GLY A 21 -10.07 -1.39 5.96
C GLY A 21 -9.66 0.07 5.84
N HIS A 22 -8.40 0.35 5.59
CA HIS A 22 -7.98 1.70 5.23
C HIS A 22 -8.69 2.05 3.94
N ALA A 23 -9.59 3.03 3.98
CA ALA A 23 -10.28 3.52 2.79
C ALA A 23 -9.22 3.96 1.77
N GLN A 24 -9.27 3.37 0.57
CA GLN A 24 -8.37 3.74 -0.52
C GLN A 24 -8.65 5.20 -0.90
N GLN A 25 -7.59 6.01 -1.04
CA GLN A 25 -7.72 7.40 -1.46
C GLN A 25 -8.41 7.46 -2.84
N SER A 26 -9.41 8.35 -2.98
CA SER A 26 -10.11 8.54 -4.26
C SER A 26 -9.13 8.91 -5.38
N GLY A 27 -9.25 8.25 -6.54
CA GLY A 27 -8.38 8.45 -7.70
C GLY A 27 -7.01 7.75 -7.60
N VAL A 28 -6.74 7.04 -6.50
CA VAL A 28 -5.56 6.16 -6.36
C VAL A 28 -6.06 4.74 -6.20
N LYS A 29 -5.73 3.87 -7.15
CA LYS A 29 -6.08 2.44 -7.08
C LYS A 29 -4.82 1.61 -6.88
N ARG A 30 -4.79 0.80 -5.84
CA ARG A 30 -3.71 -0.17 -5.56
C ARG A 30 -4.23 -1.59 -5.74
N THR A 31 -3.56 -2.36 -6.59
CA THR A 31 -3.87 -3.76 -6.86
C THR A 31 -2.65 -4.60 -6.50
N GLU A 32 -2.74 -5.36 -5.42
CA GLU A 32 -1.68 -6.32 -5.06
C GLU A 32 -1.64 -7.43 -6.11
N LEU A 33 -0.47 -7.66 -6.69
CA LEU A 33 -0.23 -8.64 -7.74
C LEU A 33 0.33 -9.94 -7.17
N GLN A 34 1.28 -9.83 -6.24
CA GLN A 34 1.90 -10.96 -5.56
C GLN A 34 2.56 -10.54 -4.25
N ARG A 35 2.73 -11.51 -3.35
CA ARG A 35 3.38 -11.35 -2.05
C ARG A 35 4.13 -12.63 -1.71
N HIS A 36 5.38 -12.51 -1.27
CA HIS A 36 6.21 -13.65 -0.89
C HIS A 36 7.09 -13.32 0.30
N ASP A 37 7.22 -14.28 1.21
CA ASP A 37 8.25 -14.23 2.25
C ASP A 37 9.62 -14.32 1.60
N LEU A 38 10.57 -13.52 2.09
CA LEU A 38 11.95 -13.58 1.63
C LEU A 38 12.76 -14.59 2.46
N SER A 39 13.91 -14.99 1.94
CA SER A 39 14.87 -15.83 2.66
C SER A 39 15.46 -15.12 3.90
N ILE A 40 15.34 -13.80 3.97
CA ILE A 40 15.72 -12.98 5.13
C ILE A 40 14.57 -13.01 6.13
N PRO A 41 14.76 -13.52 7.37
CA PRO A 41 13.68 -13.59 8.36
C PRO A 41 13.02 -12.22 8.61
N GLY A 42 11.68 -12.21 8.72
CA GLY A 42 10.90 -11.01 9.03
C GLY A 42 10.74 -10.02 7.86
N ARG A 43 11.18 -10.38 6.65
CA ARG A 43 11.02 -9.59 5.44
C ARG A 43 10.13 -10.27 4.43
N GLU A 44 9.37 -9.46 3.70
CA GLU A 44 8.55 -9.91 2.57
C GLU A 44 8.71 -8.98 1.37
N MET A 45 8.47 -9.53 0.20
CA MET A 45 8.32 -8.77 -1.04
C MET A 45 6.85 -8.68 -1.38
N ILE A 46 6.39 -7.46 -1.68
CA ILE A 46 5.02 -7.19 -2.15
C ILE A 46 5.12 -6.46 -3.47
N GLN A 47 4.42 -6.92 -4.48
CA GLN A 47 4.34 -6.23 -5.76
C GLN A 47 2.93 -5.72 -6.00
N VAL A 48 2.81 -4.43 -6.27
CA VAL A 48 1.54 -3.71 -6.40
C VAL A 48 1.56 -2.91 -7.70
N ARG A 49 0.47 -2.97 -8.45
CA ARG A 49 0.16 -1.98 -9.47
C ARG A 49 -0.55 -0.81 -8.81
N VAL A 50 -0.05 0.40 -8.98
CA VAL A 50 -0.65 1.63 -8.46
C VAL A 50 -1.05 2.51 -9.65
N ASP A 51 -2.36 2.71 -9.81
CA ASP A 51 -2.94 3.58 -10.83
C ASP A 51 -3.34 4.91 -10.19
N LEU A 52 -3.04 6.02 -10.86
CA LEU A 52 -3.44 7.37 -10.48
C LEU A 52 -4.23 8.01 -11.62
N ASP A 53 -5.44 8.48 -11.32
CA ASP A 53 -6.21 9.30 -12.25
C ASP A 53 -5.49 10.62 -12.56
N PRO A 54 -5.77 11.30 -13.70
CA PRO A 54 -5.14 12.56 -14.05
C PRO A 54 -5.19 13.59 -12.92
N GLY A 55 -4.06 14.22 -12.62
CA GLY A 55 -3.93 15.25 -11.60
C GLY A 55 -3.95 14.76 -10.14
N ILE A 56 -4.21 13.48 -9.91
CA ILE A 56 -4.26 12.92 -8.55
C ILE A 56 -2.87 12.79 -7.96
N VAL A 57 -2.79 13.05 -6.66
CA VAL A 57 -1.58 12.93 -5.84
C VAL A 57 -1.74 11.77 -4.87
N ALA A 58 -0.87 10.78 -4.94
CA ALA A 58 -0.64 9.87 -3.81
C ALA A 58 0.12 10.67 -2.74
N GLY A 59 -0.57 11.00 -1.64
CA GLY A 59 -0.08 11.93 -0.64
C GLY A 59 1.23 11.48 0.03
N ARG A 60 1.87 12.40 0.76
CA ARG A 60 3.15 12.13 1.43
C ARG A 60 3.04 10.94 2.37
N HIS A 61 3.91 9.96 2.18
CA HIS A 61 3.96 8.71 2.95
C HIS A 61 5.36 8.10 2.91
N TRP A 62 5.54 7.02 3.65
CA TRP A 62 6.76 6.20 3.67
C TRP A 62 6.43 4.72 3.89
N HIS A 63 7.43 3.85 3.75
CA HIS A 63 7.30 2.40 3.90
C HIS A 63 8.30 1.86 4.92
N HIS A 64 7.96 0.75 5.59
CA HIS A 64 8.85 0.00 6.47
C HIS A 64 9.85 -0.88 5.67
N GLY A 65 10.47 -0.30 4.66
CA GLY A 65 11.42 -0.94 3.75
C GLY A 65 11.58 -0.15 2.47
N GLU A 66 12.25 -0.75 1.51
CA GLU A 66 12.57 -0.16 0.23
C GLU A 66 11.40 -0.30 -0.75
N GLU A 67 11.30 0.65 -1.70
CA GLU A 67 10.40 0.58 -2.83
C GLU A 67 11.19 0.73 -4.13
N VAL A 68 10.92 -0.19 -5.06
CA VAL A 68 11.47 -0.16 -6.43
C VAL A 68 10.31 0.09 -7.39
N ILE A 69 10.37 1.20 -8.10
CA ILE A 69 9.33 1.66 -9.01
C ILE A 69 9.76 1.44 -10.45
N TYR A 70 8.84 0.88 -11.26
CA TYR A 70 8.90 0.87 -12.72
C TYR A 70 7.63 1.51 -13.24
N LEU A 71 7.73 2.64 -13.97
CA LEU A 71 6.55 3.27 -14.53
C LEU A 71 6.05 2.49 -15.75
N ILE A 72 4.80 2.03 -15.70
CA ILE A 72 4.17 1.20 -16.74
C ILE A 72 3.60 2.07 -17.85
N GLU A 73 2.90 3.16 -17.47
CA GLU A 73 2.22 4.05 -18.39
C GLU A 73 2.07 5.46 -17.83
N GLY A 74 1.87 6.43 -18.72
CA GLY A 74 1.66 7.82 -18.35
C GLY A 74 2.91 8.55 -17.90
N GLN A 75 2.73 9.56 -17.07
CA GLN A 75 3.80 10.37 -16.48
C GLN A 75 3.48 10.67 -15.02
N MET A 76 4.43 10.43 -14.13
CA MET A 76 4.32 10.76 -12.71
C MET A 76 5.48 11.63 -12.26
N GLU A 77 5.18 12.70 -11.53
CA GLU A 77 6.15 13.47 -10.77
C GLU A 77 6.31 12.87 -9.38
N TYR A 78 7.54 12.55 -9.01
CA TYR A 78 7.91 12.08 -7.67
C TYR A 78 8.62 13.18 -6.91
N GLN A 79 8.16 13.42 -5.70
CA GLN A 79 8.80 14.27 -4.70
C GLN A 79 9.34 13.36 -3.60
N VAL A 80 10.66 13.24 -3.53
CA VAL A 80 11.35 12.43 -2.52
C VAL A 80 12.10 13.38 -1.59
N ASP A 81 11.88 13.27 -0.30
CA ASP A 81 12.51 14.16 0.68
C ASP A 81 14.05 14.13 0.53
N GLY A 82 14.64 15.31 0.51
CA GLY A 82 16.09 15.49 0.33
C GLY A 82 16.58 15.41 -1.11
N LYS A 83 15.68 15.27 -2.10
CA LYS A 83 16.04 15.22 -3.53
C LYS A 83 15.21 16.20 -4.35
N PRO A 84 15.71 16.68 -5.50
CA PRO A 84 14.88 17.40 -6.47
C PRO A 84 13.73 16.52 -6.96
N ALA A 85 12.58 17.14 -7.27
CA ALA A 85 11.48 16.45 -7.93
C ALA A 85 11.91 15.89 -9.29
N VAL A 86 11.39 14.70 -9.64
CA VAL A 86 11.68 14.06 -10.92
C VAL A 86 10.38 13.62 -11.60
N ILE A 87 10.28 13.81 -12.90
CA ILE A 87 9.18 13.30 -13.72
C ILE A 87 9.64 12.01 -14.40
N LEU A 88 8.95 10.91 -14.13
CA LEU A 88 9.14 9.62 -14.78
C LEU A 88 8.12 9.46 -15.91
N LYS A 89 8.55 8.79 -16.96
CA LYS A 89 7.73 8.32 -18.09
C LYS A 89 7.71 6.80 -18.13
N ALA A 90 6.78 6.22 -18.89
CA ALA A 90 6.73 4.78 -19.09
C ALA A 90 8.10 4.21 -19.47
N GLY A 91 8.56 3.20 -18.73
CA GLY A 91 9.88 2.58 -18.88
C GLY A 91 10.96 3.11 -17.91
N ASP A 92 10.71 4.26 -17.25
CA ASP A 92 11.64 4.80 -16.26
C ASP A 92 11.52 4.06 -14.92
N VAL A 93 12.59 4.14 -14.12
CA VAL A 93 12.70 3.50 -12.81
C VAL A 93 13.08 4.50 -11.72
N LEU A 94 12.67 4.21 -10.48
CA LEU A 94 13.05 4.99 -9.30
C LEU A 94 13.24 4.06 -8.12
N PHE A 95 14.22 4.35 -7.28
CA PHE A 95 14.46 3.68 -6.02
C PHE A 95 14.17 4.61 -4.84
N ILE A 96 13.31 4.19 -3.93
CA ILE A 96 12.99 4.89 -2.69
C ILE A 96 13.60 4.11 -1.52
N PRO A 97 14.57 4.70 -0.79
CA PRO A 97 15.15 4.05 0.39
C PRO A 97 14.14 3.86 1.51
N SER A 98 14.37 2.86 2.35
CA SER A 98 13.55 2.57 3.53
C SER A 98 13.30 3.82 4.39
N GLY A 99 12.03 4.02 4.79
CA GLY A 99 11.62 5.13 5.66
C GLY A 99 11.64 6.52 5.01
N THR A 100 11.96 6.63 3.73
CA THR A 100 12.04 7.92 3.05
C THR A 100 10.65 8.41 2.68
N ILE A 101 10.29 9.62 3.14
CA ILE A 101 9.02 10.26 2.82
C ILE A 101 9.03 10.69 1.36
N HIS A 102 7.97 10.34 0.64
CA HIS A 102 7.79 10.69 -0.76
C HIS A 102 6.30 10.85 -1.11
N ALA A 103 6.04 11.43 -2.29
CA ALA A 103 4.72 11.57 -2.89
C ALA A 103 4.85 11.38 -4.40
N ALA A 104 3.76 10.91 -5.05
CA ALA A 104 3.67 10.79 -6.49
C ALA A 104 2.44 11.53 -7.00
N LYS A 105 2.56 12.23 -8.13
CA LYS A 105 1.47 12.95 -8.79
C LYS A 105 1.39 12.55 -10.25
N ASN A 106 0.20 12.19 -10.73
CA ASN A 106 -0.02 12.05 -12.15
C ASN A 106 -0.02 13.44 -12.82
N VAL A 107 0.97 13.71 -13.67
CA VAL A 107 1.12 14.97 -14.41
C VAL A 107 0.77 14.84 -15.88
N GLY A 108 0.31 13.67 -16.31
CA GLY A 108 -0.18 13.40 -17.66
C GLY A 108 -1.67 13.69 -17.83
N ALA A 109 -2.16 13.56 -19.05
CA ALA A 109 -3.57 13.77 -19.40
C ALA A 109 -4.45 12.53 -19.24
N GLY A 110 -3.85 11.33 -19.19
CA GLY A 110 -4.51 10.05 -19.01
C GLY A 110 -4.14 9.40 -17.67
N ASN A 111 -4.58 8.17 -17.48
CA ASN A 111 -4.14 7.37 -16.35
C ASN A 111 -2.60 7.25 -16.33
N ALA A 112 -2.02 7.23 -15.16
CA ALA A 112 -0.62 6.87 -14.97
C ALA A 112 -0.54 5.66 -14.02
N ALA A 113 0.35 4.72 -14.33
CA ALA A 113 0.48 3.52 -13.52
C ALA A 113 1.94 3.14 -13.31
N GLU A 114 2.25 2.73 -12.09
CA GLU A 114 3.54 2.17 -11.71
C GLU A 114 3.40 0.71 -11.28
N LEU A 115 4.46 -0.07 -11.51
CA LEU A 115 4.71 -1.32 -10.82
C LEU A 115 5.64 -1.01 -9.65
N ALA A 116 5.08 -1.03 -8.45
CA ALA A 116 5.82 -0.83 -7.21
C ALA A 116 6.18 -2.20 -6.61
N THR A 117 7.47 -2.42 -6.37
CA THR A 117 7.98 -3.61 -5.67
C THR A 117 8.55 -3.18 -4.34
N TYR A 118 7.91 -3.62 -3.27
CA TYR A 118 8.28 -3.32 -1.89
C TYR A 118 9.06 -4.48 -1.28
N ILE A 119 10.14 -4.16 -0.57
CA ILE A 119 10.92 -5.11 0.24
C ILE A 119 10.83 -4.59 1.68
N VAL A 120 9.86 -5.12 2.44
CA VAL A 120 9.41 -4.49 3.68
C VAL A 120 9.39 -5.45 4.87
N GLU A 121 9.24 -4.88 6.06
CA GLU A 121 9.03 -5.65 7.28
C GLU A 121 7.65 -6.32 7.25
N LYS A 122 7.64 -7.65 7.47
CA LYS A 122 6.42 -8.44 7.53
C LYS A 122 5.53 -8.01 8.70
N GLY A 123 4.22 -7.89 8.44
CA GLY A 123 3.24 -7.53 9.46
C GLY A 123 3.14 -6.03 9.78
N LYS A 124 3.91 -5.19 9.10
CA LYS A 124 3.80 -3.73 9.21
C LYS A 124 2.85 -3.17 8.14
N PRO A 125 2.20 -2.01 8.37
CA PRO A 125 1.45 -1.33 7.32
C PRO A 125 2.34 -1.05 6.12
N LEU A 126 1.84 -1.34 4.90
CA LEU A 126 2.61 -1.09 3.68
C LEU A 126 2.80 0.41 3.45
N VAL A 127 1.78 1.22 3.68
CA VAL A 127 1.79 2.68 3.51
C VAL A 127 1.58 3.35 4.86
N VAL A 128 2.52 4.19 5.27
CA VAL A 128 2.43 4.99 6.50
C VAL A 128 2.34 6.47 6.11
N PRO A 129 1.19 7.14 6.34
CA PRO A 129 1.05 8.56 6.05
C PRO A 129 2.08 9.40 6.82
N ALA A 130 2.73 10.34 6.13
CA ALA A 130 3.57 11.35 6.77
C ALA A 130 2.71 12.52 7.27
N LYS A 131 3.07 13.07 8.42
CA LYS A 131 2.44 14.27 8.98
C LYS A 131 2.97 15.53 8.31
#